data_355940f3996a9d83d20b2fd9a2bbd9dd
#
_entry.id   355940f3996a9d83d20b2fd9a2bbd9dd
#
_cell.length_a   1.000
_cell.length_b   1.000
_cell.length_c   1.000
_cell.angle_alpha   90.00
_cell.angle_beta   90.00
_cell.angle_gamma   90.00
#
_symmetry.space_group_name_H-M   'P 1'
#
loop_
_entity.id
_entity.type
_entity.pdbx_description
1 polymer ?
#
loop_
_entity_poly.entity_id
_entity_poly.type
_entity_poly.pdbx_seq_one_letter_code
_entity_poly.pdbx_strand_id
1 'polypeptide(L)'
;MIFLSAQPDDFYFSWQIELQIFNFKSCGIEPGNIHILVGYDQKRGLRKSFKDIILKNPDIKIFAYPDERIEKKYASSIRPNLIKQHFQAFPELENEVIFYHDSDIIFRTLPDFQKLTEGQCWFVSDTKSYINTGYIISSGSRKLFLEMCNAVNISPQTVLENNANAGGAQYLLKNVTYDYWCKVEKDCEALFAILTIFNNANAEKEYTTAGKKRSEHKGIQAWCADMWAVLWNALLHGYEVKIDHELDFCWPDEGIKKWHDCKILHYTGGSISAKPRSFCKVEYTQYPPYDEDLSSINDQTCSKFMVELINDYKQHQRKDRINLRDTSFLIPVSIDSDDRLENLLLVTRWLDKFFDTNIIVGEFGNVEKIPQDKLPKDCQLFFFPDENTFFNHAWLNNQLIKRARTNIIAIYDTDIVLPTQQIIDSVALLRDNEADMVSPYDGTFMGVDNLFKIAFNKLTDADLFYQNCYKFHTATKRSWGGAIFTKKDLYTASGGDNEFFKSWGPEDIERVKRMENLGYKVKRIKGPLFHLHHTRKENSSYLNSAVYMNYMEEYLKVCRMHKNDLQGYVNNWPWKKSLTE
;
A
#
# COMPACT_ATOMS: atom_id res chain seq x y z
N MET A 1 -0.68 -6.35 -30.47
CA MET A 1 -0.74 -4.96 -29.96
C MET A 1 -0.24 -4.95 -28.53
N ILE A 2 0.61 -4.01 -28.21
CA ILE A 2 1.25 -3.88 -26.90
C ILE A 2 0.65 -2.68 -26.16
N PHE A 3 0.29 -2.85 -24.89
CA PHE A 3 -0.09 -1.78 -23.96
C PHE A 3 1.15 -1.34 -23.21
N LEU A 4 1.65 -0.13 -23.47
CA LEU A 4 2.95 0.33 -23.01
C LEU A 4 2.81 1.54 -22.07
N SER A 5 3.33 1.40 -20.86
CA SER A 5 3.51 2.53 -19.92
C SER A 5 4.94 2.64 -19.43
N ALA A 6 5.39 3.86 -19.14
CA ALA A 6 6.74 4.13 -18.66
C ALA A 6 6.71 5.15 -17.51
N GLN A 7 7.35 4.83 -16.38
CA GLN A 7 7.33 5.63 -15.16
C GLN A 7 8.62 5.47 -14.35
N PRO A 8 8.94 6.44 -13.47
CA PRO A 8 10.05 6.28 -12.53
C PRO A 8 9.75 5.24 -11.45
N ASP A 9 10.82 4.65 -10.90
CA ASP A 9 10.78 3.80 -9.70
C ASP A 9 10.48 4.67 -8.47
N ASP A 10 9.22 5.02 -8.30
CA ASP A 10 8.71 5.77 -7.15
C ASP A 10 7.43 5.13 -6.62
N PHE A 11 7.24 5.20 -5.29
CA PHE A 11 6.07 4.63 -4.63
C PHE A 11 4.76 5.19 -5.20
N TYR A 12 4.76 6.47 -5.54
CA TYR A 12 3.61 7.14 -6.16
C TYR A 12 3.08 6.42 -7.41
N PHE A 13 3.96 5.83 -8.21
CA PHE A 13 3.56 5.08 -9.41
C PHE A 13 3.25 3.61 -9.11
N SER A 14 3.82 3.03 -8.05
CA SER A 14 3.67 1.60 -7.79
C SER A 14 2.21 1.19 -7.57
N TRP A 15 1.46 1.89 -6.73
CA TRP A 15 0.05 1.57 -6.48
C TRP A 15 -0.85 1.87 -7.71
N GLN A 16 -0.49 2.86 -8.54
CA GLN A 16 -1.19 3.14 -9.79
C GLN A 16 -1.05 1.96 -10.75
N ILE A 17 0.16 1.42 -10.86
CA ILE A 17 0.46 0.25 -11.69
C ILE A 17 -0.28 -1.00 -11.16
N GLU A 18 -0.36 -1.22 -9.86
CA GLU A 18 -1.15 -2.33 -9.29
C GLU A 18 -2.63 -2.25 -9.72
N LEU A 19 -3.24 -1.07 -9.60
CA LEU A 19 -4.63 -0.86 -10.02
C LEU A 19 -4.80 -0.97 -11.54
N GLN A 20 -3.84 -0.46 -12.31
CA GLN A 20 -3.86 -0.56 -13.77
C GLN A 20 -3.78 -2.02 -14.24
N ILE A 21 -2.87 -2.82 -13.69
CA ILE A 21 -2.76 -4.26 -13.98
C ILE A 21 -4.09 -4.96 -13.66
N PHE A 22 -4.66 -4.68 -12.48
CA PHE A 22 -5.91 -5.28 -12.06
C PHE A 22 -7.07 -4.91 -12.99
N ASN A 23 -7.21 -3.63 -13.36
CA ASN A 23 -8.22 -3.17 -14.30
C ASN A 23 -8.01 -3.77 -15.70
N PHE A 24 -6.79 -3.74 -16.23
CA PHE A 24 -6.49 -4.23 -17.57
C PHE A 24 -6.79 -5.73 -17.71
N LYS A 25 -6.40 -6.54 -16.71
CA LYS A 25 -6.76 -7.97 -16.66
C LYS A 25 -8.28 -8.16 -16.59
N SER A 26 -8.99 -7.35 -15.81
CA SER A 26 -10.45 -7.43 -15.71
C SER A 26 -11.17 -7.06 -17.01
N CYS A 27 -10.55 -6.22 -17.83
CA CYS A 27 -11.03 -5.87 -19.18
C CYS A 27 -10.65 -6.91 -20.25
N GLY A 28 -9.94 -7.99 -19.89
CA GLY A 28 -9.58 -9.07 -20.81
C GLY A 28 -8.35 -8.80 -21.66
N ILE A 29 -7.47 -7.87 -21.26
CA ILE A 29 -6.18 -7.68 -21.92
C ILE A 29 -5.27 -8.84 -21.55
N GLU A 30 -4.70 -9.50 -22.58
CA GLU A 30 -3.75 -10.60 -22.39
C GLU A 30 -2.51 -10.10 -21.62
N PRO A 31 -2.14 -10.74 -20.49
CA PRO A 31 -1.05 -10.28 -19.63
C PRO A 31 0.28 -10.07 -20.35
N GLY A 32 0.61 -10.97 -21.30
CA GLY A 32 1.84 -10.87 -22.11
C GLY A 32 1.92 -9.66 -23.03
N ASN A 33 0.81 -8.96 -23.26
CA ASN A 33 0.73 -7.74 -24.06
C ASN A 33 0.86 -6.47 -23.21
N ILE A 34 0.90 -6.57 -21.89
CA ILE A 34 1.05 -5.44 -20.97
C ILE A 34 2.54 -5.26 -20.68
N HIS A 35 3.14 -4.21 -21.21
CA HIS A 35 4.54 -3.84 -21.00
C HIS A 35 4.63 -2.62 -20.08
N ILE A 36 5.22 -2.79 -18.92
CA ILE A 36 5.41 -1.75 -17.91
C ILE A 36 6.90 -1.49 -17.76
N LEU A 37 7.32 -0.26 -18.06
CA LEU A 37 8.72 0.14 -17.99
C LEU A 37 8.95 0.95 -16.73
N VAL A 38 9.94 0.57 -15.90
CA VAL A 38 10.25 1.20 -14.63
C VAL A 38 11.70 1.70 -14.64
N GLY A 39 11.86 3.01 -14.47
CA GLY A 39 13.18 3.65 -14.46
C GLY A 39 13.74 3.78 -13.05
N TYR A 40 14.87 3.12 -12.76
CA TYR A 40 15.50 3.15 -11.44
C TYR A 40 16.85 3.87 -11.42
N ASP A 41 17.20 4.43 -10.25
CA ASP A 41 18.55 4.98 -10.02
C ASP A 41 19.57 3.85 -9.88
N GLN A 42 20.64 3.87 -10.69
CA GLN A 42 21.65 2.81 -10.74
C GLN A 42 22.33 2.56 -9.37
N LYS A 43 22.54 3.61 -8.56
CA LYS A 43 23.24 3.47 -7.27
C LYS A 43 22.32 2.86 -6.20
N ARG A 44 21.03 3.20 -6.24
CA ARG A 44 20.03 2.70 -5.30
C ARG A 44 19.50 1.31 -5.70
N GLY A 45 19.43 1.03 -7.00
CA GLY A 45 18.69 -0.11 -7.53
C GLY A 45 17.17 0.05 -7.46
N LEU A 46 16.44 -0.97 -7.90
CA LEU A 46 14.99 -0.99 -7.91
C LEU A 46 14.43 -1.05 -6.48
N ARG A 47 13.42 -0.22 -6.17
CA ARG A 47 12.73 -0.18 -4.87
C ARG A 47 11.92 -1.46 -4.61
N LYS A 48 11.72 -1.75 -3.32
CA LYS A 48 10.94 -2.91 -2.86
C LYS A 48 9.53 -2.92 -3.46
N SER A 49 8.85 -1.77 -3.51
CA SER A 49 7.49 -1.67 -4.05
C SER A 49 7.36 -2.26 -5.46
N PHE A 50 8.26 -1.92 -6.37
CA PHE A 50 8.24 -2.50 -7.72
C PHE A 50 8.77 -3.94 -7.78
N LYS A 51 9.72 -4.32 -6.93
CA LYS A 51 10.13 -5.73 -6.80
C LYS A 51 8.96 -6.62 -6.40
N ASP A 52 8.15 -6.17 -5.45
CA ASP A 52 6.97 -6.90 -4.98
C ASP A 52 5.91 -7.01 -6.10
N ILE A 53 5.69 -5.96 -6.88
CA ILE A 53 4.76 -5.99 -8.04
C ILE A 53 5.23 -7.01 -9.09
N ILE A 54 6.53 -7.02 -9.41
CA ILE A 54 7.12 -7.99 -10.36
C ILE A 54 6.89 -9.43 -9.87
N LEU A 55 7.17 -9.68 -8.58
CA LEU A 55 7.00 -11.02 -8.01
C LEU A 55 5.53 -11.48 -7.98
N LYS A 56 4.60 -10.56 -7.72
CA LYS A 56 3.15 -10.85 -7.69
C LYS A 56 2.53 -11.05 -9.07
N ASN A 57 3.14 -10.51 -10.12
CA ASN A 57 2.59 -10.54 -11.48
C ASN A 57 3.60 -11.13 -12.48
N PRO A 58 3.97 -12.42 -12.35
CA PRO A 58 4.98 -13.05 -13.22
C PRO A 58 4.51 -13.21 -14.68
N ASP A 59 3.23 -13.07 -14.95
CA ASP A 59 2.57 -13.12 -16.25
C ASP A 59 2.59 -11.78 -17.00
N ILE A 60 2.87 -10.65 -16.30
CA ILE A 60 2.98 -9.31 -16.87
C ILE A 60 4.43 -9.02 -17.28
N LYS A 61 4.62 -8.32 -18.37
CA LYS A 61 5.94 -7.91 -18.87
C LYS A 61 6.40 -6.61 -18.18
N ILE A 62 6.99 -6.73 -16.99
CA ILE A 62 7.52 -5.58 -16.24
C ILE A 62 9.03 -5.54 -16.42
N PHE A 63 9.54 -4.45 -17.03
CA PHE A 63 10.95 -4.26 -17.32
C PHE A 63 11.52 -3.12 -16.49
N ALA A 64 12.60 -3.37 -15.77
CA ALA A 64 13.30 -2.35 -15.00
C ALA A 64 14.58 -1.93 -15.76
N TYR A 65 14.68 -0.63 -16.07
CA TYR A 65 15.82 -0.03 -16.76
C TYR A 65 16.50 1.01 -15.88
N PRO A 66 17.81 1.18 -15.99
CA PRO A 66 18.50 2.30 -15.34
C PRO A 66 18.06 3.64 -15.98
N ASP A 67 17.97 4.69 -15.14
CA ASP A 67 17.79 6.05 -15.64
C ASP A 67 19.11 6.56 -16.24
N GLU A 68 19.24 6.49 -17.55
CA GLU A 68 20.45 6.86 -18.32
C GLU A 68 20.40 8.29 -18.87
N ARG A 69 19.40 9.10 -18.47
CA ARG A 69 19.31 10.47 -18.95
C ARG A 69 20.54 11.29 -18.57
N ILE A 70 21.12 11.98 -19.53
CA ILE A 70 22.21 12.94 -19.32
C ILE A 70 21.64 14.22 -18.69
N GLU A 71 20.60 14.79 -19.31
CA GLU A 71 19.83 15.91 -18.78
C GLU A 71 18.64 15.36 -17.98
N LYS A 72 18.45 15.85 -16.75
CA LYS A 72 17.38 15.42 -15.84
C LYS A 72 16.55 16.61 -15.34
N LYS A 73 16.43 17.65 -16.16
CA LYS A 73 15.69 18.87 -15.79
C LYS A 73 14.18 18.67 -15.86
N TYR A 74 13.75 17.85 -16.80
CA TYR A 74 12.37 17.50 -17.00
C TYR A 74 12.08 16.08 -16.46
N ALA A 75 11.21 15.98 -15.44
CA ALA A 75 10.95 14.69 -14.80
C ALA A 75 10.39 13.65 -15.78
N SER A 76 9.44 14.05 -16.65
CA SER A 76 8.75 13.14 -17.57
C SER A 76 9.61 12.68 -18.76
N SER A 77 10.80 13.26 -18.98
CA SER A 77 11.73 12.76 -20.00
C SER A 77 12.26 11.35 -19.69
N ILE A 78 12.05 10.86 -18.48
CA ILE A 78 12.31 9.46 -18.15
C ILE A 78 11.49 8.50 -19.04
N ARG A 79 10.26 8.88 -19.44
CA ARG A 79 9.38 8.03 -20.26
C ARG A 79 10.02 7.70 -21.61
N PRO A 80 10.35 8.66 -22.49
CA PRO A 80 11.03 8.36 -23.74
C PRO A 80 12.41 7.73 -23.55
N ASN A 81 13.13 8.04 -22.44
CA ASN A 81 14.38 7.37 -22.11
C ASN A 81 14.21 5.87 -21.88
N LEU A 82 13.18 5.45 -21.14
CA LEU A 82 12.88 4.04 -20.90
C LEU A 82 12.38 3.34 -22.17
N ILE A 83 11.53 4.03 -22.94
CA ILE A 83 10.97 3.46 -24.17
C ILE A 83 12.07 3.22 -25.21
N LYS A 84 13.01 4.15 -25.39
CA LYS A 84 14.15 3.91 -26.31
C LYS A 84 15.01 2.72 -25.89
N GLN A 85 15.27 2.55 -24.56
CA GLN A 85 15.99 1.38 -24.07
C GLN A 85 15.22 0.09 -24.33
N HIS A 86 13.88 0.15 -24.19
CA HIS A 86 13.02 -0.99 -24.48
C HIS A 86 13.01 -1.37 -25.97
N PHE A 87 12.98 -0.39 -26.88
CA PHE A 87 13.10 -0.61 -28.31
C PHE A 87 14.49 -1.12 -28.71
N GLN A 88 15.54 -0.68 -28.03
CA GLN A 88 16.89 -1.20 -28.24
C GLN A 88 17.00 -2.68 -27.80
N ALA A 89 16.34 -3.05 -26.71
CA ALA A 89 16.34 -4.43 -26.20
C ALA A 89 15.43 -5.36 -27.02
N PHE A 90 14.37 -4.82 -27.62
CA PHE A 90 13.34 -5.54 -28.37
C PHE A 90 13.04 -4.83 -29.69
N PRO A 91 13.94 -4.94 -30.71
CA PRO A 91 13.77 -4.25 -32.01
C PRO A 91 12.49 -4.63 -32.75
N GLU A 92 11.94 -5.81 -32.50
CA GLU A 92 10.67 -6.27 -33.08
C GLU A 92 9.48 -5.35 -32.75
N LEU A 93 9.57 -4.55 -31.68
CA LEU A 93 8.54 -3.57 -31.31
C LEU A 93 8.32 -2.50 -32.38
N GLU A 94 9.28 -2.25 -33.25
CA GLU A 94 9.13 -1.32 -34.37
C GLU A 94 8.04 -1.75 -35.36
N ASN A 95 7.71 -3.06 -35.40
CA ASN A 95 6.66 -3.62 -36.24
C ASN A 95 5.34 -3.84 -35.50
N GLU A 96 5.29 -3.53 -34.19
CA GLU A 96 4.09 -3.71 -33.37
C GLU A 96 3.21 -2.47 -33.37
N VAL A 97 1.91 -2.69 -33.17
CA VAL A 97 0.99 -1.61 -32.80
C VAL A 97 1.07 -1.42 -31.29
N ILE A 98 1.33 -0.20 -30.86
CA ILE A 98 1.55 0.14 -29.47
C ILE A 98 0.50 1.13 -28.98
N PHE A 99 -0.24 0.74 -27.95
CA PHE A 99 -1.05 1.68 -27.18
C PHE A 99 -0.19 2.24 -26.05
N TYR A 100 0.37 3.45 -26.27
CA TYR A 100 1.18 4.16 -25.28
C TYR A 100 0.29 5.03 -24.40
N HIS A 101 0.42 4.89 -23.08
CA HIS A 101 -0.45 5.53 -22.11
C HIS A 101 0.26 5.83 -20.79
N ASP A 102 -0.34 6.69 -19.98
CA ASP A 102 0.12 6.98 -18.62
C ASP A 102 -0.24 5.86 -17.62
N SER A 103 0.42 5.83 -16.46
CA SER A 103 0.14 4.87 -15.38
C SER A 103 -1.21 5.08 -14.70
N ASP A 104 -1.80 6.28 -14.84
CA ASP A 104 -3.01 6.73 -14.17
C ASP A 104 -4.25 6.73 -15.08
N ILE A 105 -4.35 5.70 -15.88
CA ILE A 105 -5.58 5.41 -16.63
C ILE A 105 -6.23 4.11 -16.21
N ILE A 106 -7.55 4.05 -16.27
CA ILE A 106 -8.34 2.82 -16.19
C ILE A 106 -9.37 2.77 -17.30
N PHE A 107 -9.70 1.57 -17.75
CA PHE A 107 -10.76 1.35 -18.73
C PHE A 107 -12.09 1.04 -18.04
N ARG A 108 -13.18 1.64 -18.55
CA ARG A 108 -14.55 1.17 -18.33
C ARG A 108 -14.84 -0.04 -19.22
N THR A 109 -14.50 0.11 -20.48
CA THR A 109 -14.52 -0.90 -21.53
C THR A 109 -13.37 -0.60 -22.47
N LEU A 110 -12.86 -1.58 -23.16
CA LEU A 110 -11.78 -1.34 -24.13
C LEU A 110 -12.30 -0.46 -25.30
N PRO A 111 -11.47 0.49 -25.76
CA PRO A 111 -11.65 1.11 -27.08
C PRO A 111 -11.78 0.06 -28.18
N ASP A 112 -12.43 0.41 -29.28
CA ASP A 112 -12.47 -0.46 -30.46
C ASP A 112 -11.08 -0.48 -31.14
N PHE A 113 -10.14 -1.18 -30.51
CA PHE A 113 -8.78 -1.30 -31.02
C PHE A 113 -8.73 -2.02 -32.37
N GLN A 114 -9.70 -2.90 -32.69
CA GLN A 114 -9.76 -3.55 -33.99
C GLN A 114 -9.87 -2.50 -35.11
N LYS A 115 -10.81 -1.59 -34.96
CA LYS A 115 -10.99 -0.45 -35.89
C LYS A 115 -9.76 0.46 -35.93
N LEU A 116 -9.22 0.82 -34.75
CA LEU A 116 -8.08 1.75 -34.65
C LEU A 116 -6.76 1.16 -35.19
N THR A 117 -6.61 -0.15 -35.19
CA THR A 117 -5.42 -0.81 -35.71
C THR A 117 -5.39 -0.91 -37.25
N GLU A 118 -6.51 -0.68 -37.91
CA GLU A 118 -6.57 -0.66 -39.37
C GLU A 118 -5.74 0.50 -39.96
N GLY A 119 -5.03 0.22 -41.06
CA GLY A 119 -4.21 1.21 -41.77
C GLY A 119 -2.99 1.71 -40.99
N GLN A 120 -2.41 2.84 -41.42
CA GLN A 120 -1.14 3.37 -40.90
C GLN A 120 -1.30 4.61 -40.04
N CYS A 121 -2.53 5.14 -39.91
CA CYS A 121 -2.80 6.34 -39.14
C CYS A 121 -2.60 6.11 -37.65
N TRP A 122 -1.96 7.06 -36.96
CA TRP A 122 -1.91 7.11 -35.51
C TRP A 122 -3.18 7.73 -34.96
N PHE A 123 -3.67 7.20 -33.85
CA PHE A 123 -4.83 7.76 -33.16
C PHE A 123 -4.43 8.24 -31.76
N VAL A 124 -5.03 9.38 -31.35
CA VAL A 124 -4.71 10.05 -30.08
C VAL A 124 -5.97 10.57 -29.41
N SER A 125 -5.90 10.76 -28.10
CA SER A 125 -6.98 11.41 -27.34
C SER A 125 -7.06 12.90 -27.64
N ASP A 126 -8.25 13.51 -27.50
CA ASP A 126 -8.44 14.96 -27.67
C ASP A 126 -7.87 15.75 -26.48
N THR A 127 -6.75 16.41 -26.72
CA THR A 127 -6.10 17.32 -25.77
C THR A 127 -5.90 18.72 -26.35
N LYS A 128 -6.64 19.07 -27.40
CA LYS A 128 -6.53 20.36 -28.09
C LYS A 128 -6.61 21.57 -27.17
N SER A 129 -7.41 21.47 -26.10
CA SER A 129 -7.61 22.59 -25.17
C SER A 129 -6.33 23.08 -24.49
N TYR A 130 -5.28 22.25 -24.42
CA TYR A 130 -4.05 22.60 -23.73
C TYR A 130 -2.74 22.24 -24.45
N ILE A 131 -2.79 21.72 -25.71
CA ILE A 131 -1.57 21.50 -26.50
C ILE A 131 -1.62 22.07 -27.93
N ASN A 132 -2.76 22.58 -28.39
CA ASN A 132 -2.86 23.14 -29.73
C ASN A 132 -2.12 24.49 -29.87
N THR A 133 -1.93 24.96 -31.10
CA THR A 133 -1.24 26.22 -31.35
C THR A 133 -1.98 27.44 -30.79
N GLY A 134 -3.31 27.40 -30.74
CA GLY A 134 -4.12 28.44 -30.11
C GLY A 134 -3.81 28.60 -28.64
N TYR A 135 -3.71 27.46 -27.90
CA TYR A 135 -3.30 27.44 -26.50
C TYR A 135 -1.85 27.96 -26.30
N ILE A 136 -0.91 27.50 -27.12
CA ILE A 136 0.49 27.94 -27.05
C ILE A 136 0.60 29.46 -27.22
N ILE A 137 -0.12 30.03 -28.21
CA ILE A 137 -0.07 31.46 -28.52
C ILE A 137 -0.78 32.29 -27.44
N SER A 138 -1.92 31.82 -26.93
CA SER A 138 -2.72 32.55 -25.93
C SER A 138 -2.12 32.51 -24.53
N SER A 139 -1.58 31.36 -24.12
CA SER A 139 -0.93 31.18 -22.81
C SER A 139 0.56 31.58 -22.78
N GLY A 140 1.16 31.67 -23.96
CA GLY A 140 2.53 32.05 -24.20
C GLY A 140 2.64 33.25 -25.14
N SER A 141 3.13 33.02 -26.34
CA SER A 141 3.21 34.03 -27.42
C SER A 141 3.47 33.36 -28.76
N ARG A 142 3.23 34.09 -29.84
CA ARG A 142 3.65 33.63 -31.19
C ARG A 142 5.18 33.44 -31.28
N LYS A 143 5.96 34.28 -30.60
CA LYS A 143 7.42 34.13 -30.55
C LYS A 143 7.81 32.81 -29.89
N LEU A 144 7.21 32.48 -28.73
CA LEU A 144 7.42 31.20 -28.04
C LEU A 144 7.08 30.00 -28.94
N PHE A 145 5.94 30.05 -29.65
CA PHE A 145 5.56 29.01 -30.62
C PHE A 145 6.64 28.76 -31.68
N LEU A 146 7.21 29.84 -32.23
CA LEU A 146 8.30 29.74 -33.24
C LEU A 146 9.59 29.18 -32.60
N GLU A 147 9.92 29.58 -31.39
CA GLU A 147 11.08 29.04 -30.63
C GLU A 147 10.93 27.52 -30.34
N MET A 148 9.72 27.08 -29.94
CA MET A 148 9.39 25.67 -29.77
C MET A 148 9.52 24.88 -31.10
N CYS A 149 8.99 25.40 -32.18
CA CYS A 149 9.12 24.77 -33.51
C CYS A 149 10.60 24.61 -33.93
N ASN A 150 11.38 25.66 -33.70
CA ASN A 150 12.83 25.63 -34.00
C ASN A 150 13.57 24.59 -33.17
N ALA A 151 13.22 24.44 -31.88
CA ALA A 151 13.86 23.46 -30.99
C ALA A 151 13.66 22.02 -31.46
N VAL A 152 12.47 21.69 -31.96
CA VAL A 152 12.14 20.36 -32.52
C VAL A 152 12.62 20.22 -33.98
N ASN A 153 13.00 21.32 -34.62
CA ASN A 153 13.32 21.40 -36.05
C ASN A 153 12.12 21.06 -36.96
N ILE A 154 10.93 21.53 -36.58
CA ILE A 154 9.68 21.36 -37.37
C ILE A 154 9.22 22.67 -37.96
N SER A 155 8.67 22.64 -39.18
CA SER A 155 8.07 23.83 -39.81
C SER A 155 6.85 24.30 -39.00
N PRO A 156 6.75 25.58 -38.63
CA PRO A 156 5.52 26.14 -38.06
C PRO A 156 4.27 25.88 -38.92
N GLN A 157 4.42 25.86 -40.23
CA GLN A 157 3.34 25.59 -41.17
C GLN A 157 2.82 24.14 -40.99
N THR A 158 3.68 23.18 -40.88
CA THR A 158 3.31 21.76 -40.62
C THR A 158 2.52 21.61 -39.35
N VAL A 159 2.90 22.31 -38.27
CA VAL A 159 2.17 22.25 -36.98
C VAL A 159 0.79 22.90 -37.13
N LEU A 160 0.71 24.04 -37.83
CA LEU A 160 -0.55 24.75 -38.06
C LEU A 160 -1.54 23.94 -38.92
N GLU A 161 -1.07 23.28 -39.96
CA GLU A 161 -1.90 22.44 -40.85
C GLU A 161 -2.49 21.23 -40.08
N ASN A 162 -1.79 20.71 -39.09
CA ASN A 162 -2.21 19.57 -38.28
C ASN A 162 -2.89 19.98 -36.94
N ASN A 163 -3.14 21.27 -36.74
CA ASN A 163 -3.64 21.80 -35.47
C ASN A 163 -5.01 21.21 -35.05
N ALA A 164 -5.84 20.78 -35.99
CA ALA A 164 -7.11 20.11 -35.71
C ALA A 164 -6.95 18.77 -35.00
N ASN A 165 -5.80 18.13 -35.15
CA ASN A 165 -5.43 16.83 -34.56
C ASN A 165 -4.35 16.97 -33.48
N ALA A 166 -4.28 18.14 -32.82
CA ALA A 166 -3.37 18.33 -31.67
C ALA A 166 -3.87 17.54 -30.47
N GLY A 167 -3.53 16.24 -30.41
CA GLY A 167 -3.95 15.27 -29.43
C GLY A 167 -2.78 14.60 -28.72
N GLY A 168 -3.07 13.90 -27.63
CA GLY A 168 -2.06 13.21 -26.82
C GLY A 168 -2.65 12.52 -25.60
N ALA A 169 -1.84 12.33 -24.54
CA ALA A 169 -2.12 11.58 -23.33
C ALA A 169 -2.21 10.05 -23.56
N GLN A 170 -3.11 9.58 -24.44
CA GLN A 170 -3.12 8.20 -24.92
C GLN A 170 -2.86 8.21 -26.43
N TYR A 171 -2.02 7.28 -26.88
CA TYR A 171 -1.53 7.20 -28.26
C TYR A 171 -1.62 5.78 -28.80
N LEU A 172 -2.20 5.58 -29.97
CA LEU A 172 -2.05 4.35 -30.73
C LEU A 172 -1.01 4.57 -31.81
N LEU A 173 0.18 4.04 -31.58
CA LEU A 173 1.38 4.22 -32.40
C LEU A 173 1.59 3.03 -33.34
N LYS A 174 2.06 3.29 -34.55
CA LYS A 174 2.37 2.27 -35.56
C LYS A 174 3.71 2.59 -36.21
N ASN A 175 4.53 1.57 -36.44
CA ASN A 175 5.83 1.68 -37.12
C ASN A 175 6.77 2.72 -36.48
N VAL A 176 6.71 2.87 -35.16
CA VAL A 176 7.57 3.78 -34.40
C VAL A 176 8.94 3.15 -34.19
N THR A 177 10.03 3.91 -34.32
CA THR A 177 11.38 3.41 -34.31
C THR A 177 12.16 3.78 -33.04
N TYR A 178 13.27 3.10 -32.79
CA TYR A 178 14.24 3.49 -31.77
C TYR A 178 14.72 4.94 -31.94
N ASP A 179 15.07 5.34 -33.18
CA ASP A 179 15.57 6.70 -33.49
C ASP A 179 14.51 7.78 -33.22
N TYR A 180 13.24 7.46 -33.45
CA TYR A 180 12.13 8.34 -33.08
C TYR A 180 12.16 8.64 -31.58
N TRP A 181 12.28 7.62 -30.72
CA TRP A 181 12.30 7.82 -29.27
C TRP A 181 13.56 8.53 -28.77
N CYS A 182 14.71 8.32 -29.42
CA CYS A 182 15.93 9.08 -29.15
C CYS A 182 15.72 10.59 -29.37
N LYS A 183 15.02 10.93 -30.45
CA LYS A 183 14.70 12.32 -30.76
C LYS A 183 13.64 12.90 -29.81
N VAL A 184 12.59 12.16 -29.49
CA VAL A 184 11.55 12.58 -28.53
C VAL A 184 12.17 12.90 -27.18
N GLU A 185 13.07 12.08 -26.65
CA GLU A 185 13.78 12.33 -25.39
C GLU A 185 14.53 13.67 -25.40
N LYS A 186 15.30 13.91 -26.46
CA LYS A 186 16.06 15.17 -26.61
C LYS A 186 15.14 16.39 -26.72
N ASP A 187 14.10 16.28 -27.54
CA ASP A 187 13.22 17.41 -27.83
C ASP A 187 12.32 17.77 -26.65
N CYS A 188 11.86 16.82 -25.87
CA CYS A 188 11.07 17.12 -24.66
C CYS A 188 11.88 17.86 -23.61
N GLU A 189 13.15 17.57 -23.41
CA GLU A 189 14.06 18.33 -22.53
C GLU A 189 14.27 19.76 -23.06
N ALA A 190 14.46 19.93 -24.37
CA ALA A 190 14.63 21.25 -25.00
C ALA A 190 13.36 22.08 -24.87
N LEU A 191 12.20 21.52 -25.15
CA LEU A 191 10.90 22.19 -25.01
C LEU A 191 10.65 22.59 -23.55
N PHE A 192 10.87 21.69 -22.60
CA PHE A 192 10.70 21.98 -21.18
C PHE A 192 11.61 23.14 -20.73
N ALA A 193 12.86 23.18 -21.17
CA ALA A 193 13.78 24.25 -20.85
C ALA A 193 13.29 25.62 -21.38
N ILE A 194 12.85 25.67 -22.63
CA ILE A 194 12.31 26.91 -23.26
C ILE A 194 11.07 27.38 -22.50
N LEU A 195 10.12 26.49 -22.23
CA LEU A 195 8.86 26.80 -21.56
C LEU A 195 9.10 27.27 -20.12
N THR A 196 10.05 26.65 -19.41
CA THR A 196 10.41 27.03 -18.05
C THR A 196 11.08 28.41 -18.01
N ILE A 197 12.00 28.70 -18.94
CA ILE A 197 12.62 30.02 -19.06
C ILE A 197 11.56 31.10 -19.34
N PHE A 198 10.64 30.82 -20.27
CA PHE A 198 9.54 31.74 -20.60
C PHE A 198 8.63 32.00 -19.39
N ASN A 199 8.19 30.96 -18.68
CA ASN A 199 7.34 31.11 -17.49
C ASN A 199 8.05 31.89 -16.38
N ASN A 200 9.32 31.61 -16.10
CA ASN A 200 10.09 32.30 -15.08
C ASN A 200 10.28 33.79 -15.40
N ALA A 201 10.55 34.12 -16.68
CA ALA A 201 10.68 35.52 -17.11
C ALA A 201 9.35 36.29 -16.95
N ASN A 202 8.20 35.66 -17.26
CA ASN A 202 6.89 36.30 -17.09
C ASN A 202 6.50 36.42 -15.61
N ALA A 203 6.77 35.40 -14.79
CA ALA A 203 6.56 35.46 -13.34
C ALA A 203 7.37 36.60 -12.70
N GLU A 204 8.64 36.79 -13.12
CA GLU A 204 9.48 37.88 -12.66
C GLU A 204 8.95 39.25 -13.08
N LYS A 205 8.49 39.35 -14.34
CA LYS A 205 7.87 40.59 -14.84
C LYS A 205 6.59 40.92 -14.07
N GLU A 206 5.70 39.98 -13.81
CA GLU A 206 4.48 40.19 -13.01
C GLU A 206 4.80 40.59 -11.58
N TYR A 207 5.83 39.99 -10.99
CA TYR A 207 6.30 40.36 -9.65
C TYR A 207 6.82 41.82 -9.60
N THR A 208 7.67 42.20 -10.55
CA THR A 208 8.28 43.51 -10.57
C THR A 208 7.30 44.63 -10.96
N THR A 209 6.33 44.35 -11.82
CA THR A 209 5.41 45.37 -12.32
C THR A 209 4.09 45.47 -11.54
N ALA A 210 3.61 44.36 -10.98
CA ALA A 210 2.30 44.26 -10.32
C ALA A 210 2.36 43.74 -8.88
N GLY A 211 3.52 43.39 -8.36
CA GLY A 211 3.69 42.84 -7.01
C GLY A 211 3.08 41.45 -6.81
N LYS A 212 2.67 40.78 -7.88
CA LYS A 212 2.09 39.43 -7.83
C LYS A 212 3.17 38.42 -7.46
N LYS A 213 2.87 37.52 -6.51
CA LYS A 213 3.83 36.49 -6.12
C LYS A 213 4.19 35.60 -7.30
N ARG A 214 5.47 35.22 -7.44
CA ARG A 214 5.95 34.32 -8.52
C ARG A 214 5.21 32.99 -8.55
N SER A 215 4.85 32.45 -7.36
CA SER A 215 4.06 31.21 -7.22
C SER A 215 2.61 31.32 -7.70
N GLU A 216 2.09 32.51 -7.92
CA GLU A 216 0.72 32.76 -8.42
C GLU A 216 0.67 32.94 -9.95
N HIS A 217 1.84 32.93 -10.61
CA HIS A 217 1.91 33.00 -12.07
C HIS A 217 1.36 31.72 -12.70
N LYS A 218 0.34 31.87 -13.53
CA LYS A 218 -0.21 30.78 -14.35
C LYS A 218 0.39 30.88 -15.77
N GLY A 219 1.56 30.24 -15.94
CA GLY A 219 2.22 30.17 -17.24
C GLY A 219 1.67 29.08 -18.14
N ILE A 220 2.29 28.91 -19.31
CA ILE A 220 2.04 27.75 -20.17
C ILE A 220 2.44 26.46 -19.46
N GLN A 221 1.68 25.40 -19.67
CA GLN A 221 1.88 24.10 -18.99
C GLN A 221 3.15 23.39 -19.47
N ALA A 222 4.32 23.79 -18.96
CA ALA A 222 5.62 23.22 -19.34
C ALA A 222 5.73 21.69 -19.13
N TRP A 223 4.92 21.14 -18.22
CA TRP A 223 4.87 19.70 -17.96
C TRP A 223 4.31 18.89 -19.15
N CYS A 224 3.66 19.53 -20.14
CA CYS A 224 3.22 18.89 -21.40
C CYS A 224 4.36 18.77 -22.44
N ALA A 225 5.61 19.08 -22.12
CA ALA A 225 6.71 19.11 -23.10
C ALA A 225 6.90 17.77 -23.83
N ASP A 226 6.69 16.66 -23.16
CA ASP A 226 6.75 15.33 -23.79
C ASP A 226 5.59 15.10 -24.77
N MET A 227 4.38 15.63 -24.48
CA MET A 227 3.24 15.52 -25.40
C MET A 227 3.50 16.26 -26.70
N TRP A 228 4.04 17.49 -26.65
CA TRP A 228 4.46 18.22 -27.85
C TRP A 228 5.60 17.50 -28.57
N ALA A 229 6.58 16.98 -27.84
CA ALA A 229 7.69 16.24 -28.45
C ALA A 229 7.20 14.99 -29.21
N VAL A 230 6.29 14.20 -28.61
CA VAL A 230 5.71 13.01 -29.27
C VAL A 230 4.93 13.43 -30.51
N LEU A 231 3.99 14.36 -30.40
CA LEU A 231 3.15 14.78 -31.51
C LEU A 231 3.96 15.40 -32.67
N TRP A 232 4.84 16.36 -32.35
CA TRP A 232 5.56 17.09 -33.40
C TRP A 232 6.62 16.22 -34.08
N ASN A 233 7.22 15.28 -33.37
CA ASN A 233 8.08 14.30 -34.03
C ASN A 233 7.29 13.34 -34.94
N ALA A 234 6.07 12.97 -34.56
CA ALA A 234 5.20 12.20 -35.45
C ALA A 234 4.97 12.93 -36.78
N LEU A 235 4.60 14.22 -36.69
CA LEU A 235 4.40 15.07 -37.87
C LEU A 235 5.70 15.25 -38.69
N LEU A 236 6.84 15.43 -38.03
CA LEU A 236 8.13 15.59 -38.67
C LEU A 236 8.55 14.31 -39.46
N HIS A 237 8.20 13.14 -38.96
CA HIS A 237 8.45 11.86 -39.63
C HIS A 237 7.37 11.48 -40.66
N GLY A 238 6.37 12.35 -40.84
CA GLY A 238 5.31 12.16 -41.84
C GLY A 238 4.22 11.18 -41.42
N TYR A 239 4.09 10.86 -40.14
CA TYR A 239 2.96 10.07 -39.64
C TYR A 239 1.68 10.89 -39.71
N GLU A 240 0.61 10.28 -40.22
CA GLU A 240 -0.73 10.82 -40.12
C GLU A 240 -1.25 10.63 -38.71
N VAL A 241 -1.66 11.70 -38.03
CA VAL A 241 -2.19 11.68 -36.65
C VAL A 241 -3.62 12.16 -36.64
N LYS A 242 -4.52 11.42 -36.01
CA LYS A 242 -5.95 11.80 -35.88
C LYS A 242 -6.42 11.63 -34.44
N ILE A 243 -7.25 12.57 -34.01
CA ILE A 243 -8.05 12.40 -32.78
C ILE A 243 -9.20 11.45 -33.11
N ASP A 244 -9.41 10.44 -32.27
CA ASP A 244 -10.55 9.53 -32.39
C ASP A 244 -11.29 9.44 -31.04
N HIS A 245 -12.63 9.48 -31.11
CA HIS A 245 -13.51 9.45 -29.93
C HIS A 245 -13.40 8.14 -29.12
N GLU A 246 -12.90 7.05 -29.70
CA GLU A 246 -12.61 5.82 -28.98
C GLU A 246 -11.58 6.01 -27.88
N LEU A 247 -10.69 7.01 -28.02
CA LEU A 247 -9.67 7.37 -27.05
C LEU A 247 -10.06 8.56 -26.17
N ASP A 248 -11.32 9.03 -26.26
CA ASP A 248 -11.81 10.06 -25.35
C ASP A 248 -11.78 9.58 -23.91
N PHE A 249 -11.45 10.49 -23.01
CA PHE A 249 -11.33 10.20 -21.59
C PHE A 249 -12.07 11.23 -20.74
N CYS A 250 -12.36 10.85 -19.51
CA CYS A 250 -12.90 11.76 -18.50
C CYS A 250 -11.92 11.96 -17.35
N TRP A 251 -12.09 13.10 -16.65
CA TRP A 251 -11.36 13.42 -15.43
C TRP A 251 -12.14 13.01 -14.18
N PRO A 252 -11.48 12.81 -13.02
CA PRO A 252 -12.16 12.43 -11.77
C PRO A 252 -13.22 13.39 -11.29
N ASP A 253 -13.05 14.69 -11.52
CA ASP A 253 -13.96 15.76 -11.08
C ASP A 253 -15.11 16.05 -12.06
N GLU A 254 -15.10 15.46 -13.24
CA GLU A 254 -16.21 15.56 -14.17
C GLU A 254 -17.44 14.79 -13.70
N GLY A 255 -18.63 15.27 -14.09
CA GLY A 255 -19.89 14.63 -13.72
C GLY A 255 -20.01 13.19 -14.25
N ILE A 256 -20.67 12.32 -13.47
CA ILE A 256 -20.78 10.88 -13.74
C ILE A 256 -21.28 10.52 -15.15
N LYS A 257 -22.04 11.39 -15.79
CA LYS A 257 -22.51 11.19 -17.17
C LYS A 257 -21.36 11.07 -18.16
N LYS A 258 -20.27 11.82 -17.96
CA LYS A 258 -19.09 11.78 -18.82
C LYS A 258 -18.42 10.40 -18.85
N TRP A 259 -18.48 9.66 -17.76
CA TRP A 259 -18.02 8.27 -17.70
C TRP A 259 -18.74 7.36 -18.69
N HIS A 260 -20.03 7.59 -18.90
CA HIS A 260 -20.81 6.77 -19.84
C HIS A 260 -20.51 7.12 -21.31
N ASP A 261 -20.03 8.32 -21.56
CA ASP A 261 -19.65 8.79 -22.90
C ASP A 261 -18.21 8.38 -23.28
N CYS A 262 -17.33 8.18 -22.27
CA CYS A 262 -15.93 7.82 -22.46
C CYS A 262 -15.66 6.35 -22.10
N LYS A 263 -14.55 5.82 -22.62
CA LYS A 263 -14.06 4.47 -22.31
C LYS A 263 -12.91 4.47 -21.33
N ILE A 264 -12.27 5.61 -21.12
CA ILE A 264 -11.06 5.81 -20.32
C ILE A 264 -11.34 6.82 -19.22
N LEU A 265 -10.96 6.53 -17.99
CA LEU A 265 -10.78 7.51 -16.91
C LEU A 265 -9.29 7.77 -16.77
N HIS A 266 -8.89 9.03 -16.96
CA HIS A 266 -7.53 9.49 -16.70
C HIS A 266 -7.54 10.24 -15.35
N TYR A 267 -7.22 9.54 -14.26
CA TYR A 267 -7.32 10.08 -12.91
C TYR A 267 -6.09 10.90 -12.50
N THR A 268 -5.72 11.86 -13.36
CA THR A 268 -4.62 12.80 -13.11
C THR A 268 -4.82 13.62 -11.83
N GLY A 269 -3.80 14.37 -11.41
CA GLY A 269 -3.85 15.18 -10.20
C GLY A 269 -4.97 16.22 -10.25
N GLY A 270 -5.93 16.12 -9.32
CA GLY A 270 -6.97 17.10 -9.06
C GLY A 270 -6.54 18.12 -7.99
N SER A 271 -7.46 19.00 -7.59
CA SER A 271 -7.25 19.91 -6.46
C SER A 271 -7.70 19.27 -5.15
N ILE A 272 -6.79 19.15 -4.19
CA ILE A 272 -7.09 18.69 -2.82
C ILE A 272 -8.17 19.56 -2.14
N SER A 273 -8.27 20.82 -2.55
CA SER A 273 -9.25 21.78 -2.04
C SER A 273 -10.55 21.85 -2.84
N ALA A 274 -10.71 21.01 -3.87
CA ALA A 274 -11.93 20.99 -4.69
C ALA A 274 -13.16 20.64 -3.84
N LYS A 275 -14.25 21.36 -4.07
CA LYS A 275 -15.56 21.07 -3.49
C LYS A 275 -16.58 20.99 -4.63
N PRO A 276 -17.31 19.88 -4.79
CA PRO A 276 -17.25 18.66 -3.96
C PRO A 276 -15.92 17.90 -4.11
N ARG A 277 -15.53 17.10 -3.09
CA ARG A 277 -14.26 16.36 -3.08
C ARG A 277 -14.26 15.29 -4.16
N SER A 278 -13.30 15.35 -5.06
CA SER A 278 -13.00 14.32 -6.05
C SER A 278 -11.77 13.50 -5.64
N PHE A 279 -11.60 12.32 -6.23
CA PHE A 279 -10.38 11.54 -6.03
C PHE A 279 -9.17 12.30 -6.56
N CYS A 280 -8.16 12.44 -5.72
CA CYS A 280 -6.93 13.16 -6.06
C CYS A 280 -5.71 12.27 -5.76
N LYS A 281 -5.08 11.72 -6.80
CA LYS A 281 -3.94 10.80 -6.64
C LYS A 281 -2.74 11.42 -5.92
N VAL A 282 -2.61 12.76 -5.91
CA VAL A 282 -1.49 13.49 -5.25
C VAL A 282 -1.55 13.36 -3.73
N GLU A 283 -2.70 13.01 -3.15
CA GLU A 283 -2.83 12.70 -1.73
C GLU A 283 -2.07 11.41 -1.35
N TYR A 284 -1.79 10.54 -2.32
CA TYR A 284 -1.24 9.19 -2.14
C TYR A 284 0.20 9.06 -2.68
N THR A 285 1.07 10.03 -2.34
CA THR A 285 2.48 10.01 -2.78
C THR A 285 3.37 9.11 -1.94
N GLN A 286 2.97 8.80 -0.69
CA GLN A 286 3.76 8.02 0.27
C GLN A 286 3.10 6.74 0.75
N TYR A 287 1.82 6.56 0.48
CA TYR A 287 1.02 5.38 0.85
C TYR A 287 -0.11 5.16 -0.18
N PRO A 288 -0.58 3.92 -0.36
CA PRO A 288 -1.65 3.64 -1.31
C PRO A 288 -3.04 4.03 -0.75
N PRO A 289 -4.06 4.23 -1.59
CA PRO A 289 -5.40 4.59 -1.14
C PRO A 289 -6.21 3.44 -0.51
N TYR A 290 -5.66 2.24 -0.41
CA TYR A 290 -6.40 1.01 -0.09
C TYR A 290 -7.00 0.98 1.32
N ASP A 291 -6.37 1.62 2.29
CA ASP A 291 -6.80 1.63 3.70
C ASP A 291 -7.42 2.97 4.13
N GLU A 292 -7.61 3.90 3.19
CA GLU A 292 -8.25 5.18 3.46
C GLU A 292 -9.78 5.08 3.45
N ASP A 293 -10.42 5.96 4.23
CA ASP A 293 -11.86 6.19 4.13
C ASP A 293 -12.18 7.10 2.93
N LEU A 294 -12.64 6.49 1.85
CA LEU A 294 -12.98 7.16 0.62
C LEU A 294 -14.47 7.59 0.55
N SER A 295 -15.24 7.42 1.64
CA SER A 295 -16.68 7.71 1.67
C SER A 295 -17.02 9.19 1.46
N SER A 296 -16.07 10.09 1.73
CA SER A 296 -16.22 11.53 1.52
C SER A 296 -16.05 11.97 0.06
N ILE A 297 -15.64 11.07 -0.85
CA ILE A 297 -15.50 11.37 -2.27
C ILE A 297 -16.89 11.41 -2.90
N ASN A 298 -17.15 12.45 -3.71
CA ASN A 298 -18.44 12.66 -4.33
C ASN A 298 -18.77 11.57 -5.36
N ASP A 299 -19.84 10.84 -5.12
CA ASP A 299 -20.33 9.73 -5.97
C ASP A 299 -21.06 10.19 -7.25
N GLN A 300 -21.30 11.52 -7.40
CA GLN A 300 -21.88 12.12 -8.61
C GLN A 300 -20.82 12.52 -9.64
N THR A 301 -19.56 12.21 -9.38
CA THR A 301 -18.43 12.45 -10.28
C THR A 301 -17.81 11.14 -10.78
N CYS A 302 -16.95 11.23 -11.80
CA CYS A 302 -16.21 10.09 -12.32
C CYS A 302 -15.27 9.46 -11.29
N SER A 303 -14.94 10.16 -10.20
CA SER A 303 -14.21 9.62 -9.04
C SER A 303 -14.85 8.39 -8.41
N LYS A 304 -16.18 8.24 -8.51
CA LYS A 304 -16.90 7.05 -8.02
C LYS A 304 -16.27 5.76 -8.54
N PHE A 305 -15.95 5.70 -9.81
CA PHE A 305 -15.41 4.50 -10.45
C PHE A 305 -13.98 4.17 -10.01
N MET A 306 -13.21 5.20 -9.65
CA MET A 306 -11.91 5.00 -9.03
C MET A 306 -12.05 4.41 -7.63
N VAL A 307 -13.02 4.89 -6.84
CA VAL A 307 -13.33 4.34 -5.51
C VAL A 307 -13.82 2.90 -5.60
N GLU A 308 -14.69 2.59 -6.55
CA GLU A 308 -15.17 1.23 -6.81
C GLU A 308 -14.00 0.29 -7.17
N LEU A 309 -13.14 0.70 -8.09
CA LEU A 309 -11.95 -0.09 -8.48
C LEU A 309 -11.01 -0.35 -7.29
N ILE A 310 -10.76 0.67 -6.46
CA ILE A 310 -9.93 0.52 -5.25
C ILE A 310 -10.55 -0.51 -4.29
N ASN A 311 -11.87 -0.46 -4.09
CA ASN A 311 -12.58 -1.42 -3.24
C ASN A 311 -12.55 -2.84 -3.81
N ASP A 312 -12.72 -2.98 -5.12
CA ASP A 312 -12.65 -4.28 -5.80
C ASP A 312 -11.25 -4.87 -5.72
N TYR A 313 -10.22 -4.05 -5.92
CA TYR A 313 -8.83 -4.48 -5.76
C TYR A 313 -8.52 -4.89 -4.33
N LYS A 314 -8.99 -4.14 -3.34
CA LYS A 314 -8.87 -4.50 -1.92
C LYS A 314 -9.53 -5.85 -1.62
N GLN A 315 -10.69 -6.14 -2.19
CA GLN A 315 -11.35 -7.44 -2.06
C GLN A 315 -10.57 -8.56 -2.78
N HIS A 316 -9.96 -8.25 -3.94
CA HIS A 316 -9.10 -9.19 -4.65
C HIS A 316 -7.84 -9.54 -3.83
N GLN A 317 -7.18 -8.56 -3.25
CA GLN A 317 -6.03 -8.78 -2.36
C GLN A 317 -6.38 -9.69 -1.16
N ARG A 318 -7.61 -9.63 -0.64
CA ARG A 318 -8.07 -10.51 0.44
C ARG A 318 -8.11 -11.99 0.06
N LYS A 319 -8.21 -12.33 -1.21
CA LYS A 319 -8.16 -13.74 -1.68
C LYS A 319 -6.76 -14.32 -1.60
N ASP A 320 -5.73 -13.50 -1.64
CA ASP A 320 -4.32 -13.89 -1.60
C ASP A 320 -3.75 -13.91 -0.17
N ARG A 321 -4.62 -13.75 0.86
CA ARG A 321 -4.21 -13.81 2.26
C ARG A 321 -3.63 -15.18 2.60
N ILE A 322 -2.63 -15.17 3.48
CA ILE A 322 -1.99 -16.38 3.99
C ILE A 322 -3.01 -17.19 4.79
N ASN A 323 -3.22 -18.44 4.43
CA ASN A 323 -4.22 -19.30 5.07
C ASN A 323 -3.79 -19.74 6.47
N LEU A 324 -4.44 -19.17 7.47
CA LEU A 324 -4.34 -19.49 8.89
C LEU A 324 -5.74 -19.76 9.50
N ARG A 325 -6.67 -20.36 8.73
CA ARG A 325 -8.04 -20.64 9.18
C ARG A 325 -8.11 -21.59 10.36
N ASP A 326 -7.08 -22.38 10.59
CA ASP A 326 -6.92 -23.28 11.74
C ASP A 326 -6.36 -22.56 12.99
N THR A 327 -6.13 -21.26 12.91
CA THR A 327 -5.57 -20.43 13.96
C THR A 327 -6.55 -19.34 14.39
N SER A 328 -6.69 -19.09 15.69
CA SER A 328 -7.44 -17.96 16.26
C SER A 328 -6.50 -17.04 17.03
N PHE A 329 -6.51 -15.76 16.67
CA PHE A 329 -5.86 -14.70 17.45
C PHE A 329 -6.79 -14.25 18.57
N LEU A 330 -6.39 -14.46 19.81
CA LEU A 330 -7.12 -14.09 21.02
C LEU A 330 -6.52 -12.79 21.54
N ILE A 331 -7.27 -11.71 21.48
CA ILE A 331 -6.80 -10.36 21.79
C ILE A 331 -7.56 -9.84 23.02
N PRO A 332 -7.04 -10.03 24.22
CA PRO A 332 -7.62 -9.47 25.44
C PRO A 332 -7.31 -7.98 25.55
N VAL A 333 -8.28 -7.17 25.91
CA VAL A 333 -8.08 -5.73 26.03
C VAL A 333 -8.95 -5.10 27.13
N SER A 334 -8.41 -4.07 27.77
CA SER A 334 -9.16 -3.10 28.57
C SER A 334 -8.80 -1.71 28.03
N ILE A 335 -9.80 -1.00 27.51
CA ILE A 335 -9.59 0.32 26.91
C ILE A 335 -9.54 1.38 28.01
N ASP A 336 -8.33 1.76 28.38
CA ASP A 336 -8.02 2.80 29.36
C ASP A 336 -7.49 4.10 28.73
N SER A 337 -7.20 4.09 27.43
CA SER A 337 -6.72 5.25 26.67
C SER A 337 -7.08 5.16 25.19
N ASP A 338 -7.11 6.29 24.50
CA ASP A 338 -7.31 6.37 23.05
C ASP A 338 -6.18 5.65 22.29
N ASP A 339 -4.94 5.75 22.77
CA ASP A 339 -3.78 5.05 22.19
C ASP A 339 -4.01 3.54 22.14
N ARG A 340 -4.61 2.94 23.17
CA ARG A 340 -4.86 1.50 23.25
C ARG A 340 -5.95 1.06 22.28
N LEU A 341 -7.00 1.88 22.13
CA LEU A 341 -8.03 1.66 21.13
C LEU A 341 -7.42 1.75 19.71
N GLU A 342 -6.63 2.79 19.46
CA GLU A 342 -5.93 2.94 18.17
C GLU A 342 -5.03 1.74 17.87
N ASN A 343 -4.24 1.28 18.82
CA ASN A 343 -3.37 0.11 18.65
C ASN A 343 -4.16 -1.15 18.32
N LEU A 344 -5.28 -1.41 19.04
CA LEU A 344 -6.16 -2.54 18.74
C LEU A 344 -6.66 -2.50 17.29
N LEU A 345 -7.15 -1.34 16.83
CA LEU A 345 -7.66 -1.16 15.48
C LEU A 345 -6.55 -1.35 14.43
N LEU A 346 -5.35 -0.87 14.71
CA LEU A 346 -4.18 -1.06 13.85
C LEU A 346 -3.78 -2.53 13.72
N VAL A 347 -3.65 -3.22 14.85
CA VAL A 347 -3.21 -4.62 14.90
C VAL A 347 -4.25 -5.53 14.25
N THR A 348 -5.54 -5.37 14.55
CA THR A 348 -6.60 -6.19 13.95
C THR A 348 -6.70 -5.98 12.44
N ARG A 349 -6.57 -4.72 11.96
CA ARG A 349 -6.55 -4.40 10.53
C ARG A 349 -5.33 -5.02 9.84
N TRP A 350 -4.15 -4.96 10.46
CA TRP A 350 -2.93 -5.56 9.93
C TRP A 350 -3.03 -7.08 9.85
N LEU A 351 -3.56 -7.75 10.88
CA LEU A 351 -3.81 -9.20 10.85
C LEU A 351 -4.79 -9.58 9.72
N ASP A 352 -5.91 -8.87 9.59
CA ASP A 352 -6.91 -9.12 8.54
C ASP A 352 -6.37 -8.88 7.13
N LYS A 353 -5.41 -7.95 6.97
CA LYS A 353 -4.81 -7.65 5.67
C LYS A 353 -3.97 -8.81 5.14
N PHE A 354 -3.20 -9.47 6.00
CA PHE A 354 -2.20 -10.47 5.58
C PHE A 354 -2.67 -11.91 5.77
N PHE A 355 -3.58 -12.16 6.72
CA PHE A 355 -3.94 -13.52 7.12
C PHE A 355 -5.44 -13.79 6.98
N ASP A 356 -5.77 -14.91 6.35
CA ASP A 356 -7.11 -15.50 6.40
C ASP A 356 -7.20 -16.34 7.69
N THR A 357 -7.64 -15.70 8.77
CA THR A 357 -7.58 -16.22 10.14
C THR A 357 -8.82 -15.81 10.95
N ASN A 358 -8.92 -16.30 12.19
CA ASN A 358 -9.98 -15.92 13.11
C ASN A 358 -9.42 -14.91 14.13
N ILE A 359 -10.05 -13.75 14.25
CA ILE A 359 -9.69 -12.73 15.24
C ILE A 359 -10.81 -12.64 16.28
N ILE A 360 -10.47 -12.85 17.54
CA ILE A 360 -11.40 -12.84 18.66
C ILE A 360 -10.89 -11.79 19.67
N VAL A 361 -11.62 -10.70 19.80
CA VAL A 361 -11.33 -9.61 20.75
C VAL A 361 -12.20 -9.78 21.98
N GLY A 362 -11.59 -9.69 23.15
CA GLY A 362 -12.28 -9.65 24.43
C GLY A 362 -12.09 -8.29 25.10
N GLU A 363 -13.13 -7.49 25.17
CA GLU A 363 -13.12 -6.23 25.90
C GLU A 363 -13.54 -6.45 27.36
N PHE A 364 -12.68 -6.03 28.27
CA PHE A 364 -12.90 -6.07 29.72
C PHE A 364 -13.08 -4.65 30.25
N GLY A 365 -14.16 -4.40 30.98
CA GLY A 365 -14.42 -3.07 31.55
C GLY A 365 -15.85 -2.88 32.03
N ASN A 366 -16.15 -1.67 32.52
CA ASN A 366 -17.48 -1.31 33.02
C ASN A 366 -18.45 -0.90 31.90
N VAL A 367 -17.94 -0.47 30.76
CA VAL A 367 -18.74 -0.06 29.59
C VAL A 367 -18.02 -0.47 28.32
N GLU A 368 -18.79 -0.76 27.27
CA GLU A 368 -18.25 -1.02 25.93
C GLU A 368 -17.66 0.26 25.34
N LYS A 369 -16.43 0.18 24.81
CA LYS A 369 -15.72 1.31 24.21
C LYS A 369 -15.24 1.01 22.78
N ILE A 370 -15.25 -0.27 22.38
CA ILE A 370 -14.77 -0.68 21.07
C ILE A 370 -15.93 -0.63 20.07
N PRO A 371 -15.88 0.24 19.06
CA PRO A 371 -16.89 0.28 18.00
C PRO A 371 -16.73 -0.92 17.07
N GLN A 372 -17.72 -1.80 17.01
CA GLN A 372 -17.70 -3.02 16.19
C GLN A 372 -17.49 -2.73 14.70
N ASP A 373 -18.04 -1.62 14.21
CA ASP A 373 -17.96 -1.20 12.80
C ASP A 373 -16.55 -0.77 12.37
N LYS A 374 -15.65 -0.50 13.30
CA LYS A 374 -14.24 -0.17 13.04
C LYS A 374 -13.30 -1.39 13.05
N LEU A 375 -13.79 -2.53 13.54
CA LEU A 375 -13.04 -3.78 13.46
C LEU A 375 -13.20 -4.45 12.08
N PRO A 376 -12.27 -5.35 11.69
CA PRO A 376 -12.46 -6.17 10.51
C PRO A 376 -13.81 -6.90 10.53
N LYS A 377 -14.44 -7.06 9.36
CA LYS A 377 -15.81 -7.60 9.23
C LYS A 377 -16.00 -8.96 9.93
N ASP A 378 -14.99 -9.82 9.86
CA ASP A 378 -15.03 -11.19 10.39
C ASP A 378 -14.45 -11.28 11.82
N CYS A 379 -14.10 -10.14 12.44
CA CYS A 379 -13.61 -10.06 13.82
C CYS A 379 -14.77 -10.26 14.79
N GLN A 380 -14.60 -11.17 15.74
CA GLN A 380 -15.57 -11.41 16.82
C GLN A 380 -15.20 -10.56 18.03
N LEU A 381 -16.13 -9.73 18.49
CA LEU A 381 -15.97 -8.91 19.70
C LEU A 381 -16.88 -9.46 20.81
N PHE A 382 -16.31 -9.68 21.98
CA PHE A 382 -17.03 -10.07 23.19
C PHE A 382 -16.74 -9.07 24.30
N PHE A 383 -17.80 -8.53 24.91
CA PHE A 383 -17.68 -7.66 26.06
C PHE A 383 -17.85 -8.46 27.35
N PHE A 384 -16.97 -8.20 28.32
CA PHE A 384 -16.98 -8.81 29.65
C PHE A 384 -17.09 -7.69 30.70
N PRO A 385 -18.30 -7.45 31.23
CA PRO A 385 -18.53 -6.41 32.20
C PRO A 385 -17.83 -6.74 33.53
N ASP A 386 -17.07 -5.79 34.04
CA ASP A 386 -16.44 -5.88 35.37
C ASP A 386 -16.28 -4.48 35.97
N GLU A 387 -16.68 -4.31 37.20
CA GLU A 387 -16.53 -3.06 37.95
C GLU A 387 -15.14 -2.89 38.58
N ASN A 388 -14.31 -3.95 38.55
CA ASN A 388 -12.96 -3.86 39.06
C ASN A 388 -12.09 -2.98 38.16
N THR A 389 -11.26 -2.18 38.82
CA THR A 389 -10.32 -1.27 38.11
C THR A 389 -9.12 -2.00 37.50
N PHE A 390 -8.93 -3.29 37.84
CA PHE A 390 -7.76 -4.05 37.44
C PHE A 390 -8.06 -5.04 36.33
N PHE A 391 -7.28 -4.95 35.27
CA PHE A 391 -7.41 -5.81 34.11
C PHE A 391 -6.94 -7.24 34.42
N ASN A 392 -7.89 -8.17 34.57
CA ASN A 392 -7.59 -9.59 34.80
C ASN A 392 -7.30 -10.30 33.46
N HIS A 393 -6.05 -10.15 33.00
CA HIS A 393 -5.58 -10.66 31.71
C HIS A 393 -5.69 -12.19 31.61
N ALA A 394 -5.25 -12.91 32.65
CA ALA A 394 -5.25 -14.38 32.66
C ALA A 394 -6.68 -14.95 32.58
N TRP A 395 -7.61 -14.39 33.37
CA TRP A 395 -9.01 -14.79 33.32
C TRP A 395 -9.63 -14.51 31.94
N LEU A 396 -9.38 -13.34 31.37
CA LEU A 396 -9.95 -12.96 30.08
C LEU A 396 -9.42 -13.88 28.95
N ASN A 397 -8.13 -14.20 28.95
CA ASN A 397 -7.57 -15.17 28.01
C ASN A 397 -8.29 -16.52 28.10
N ASN A 398 -8.54 -17.02 29.29
CA ASN A 398 -9.29 -18.26 29.47
C ASN A 398 -10.73 -18.17 28.93
N GLN A 399 -11.39 -17.01 29.04
CA GLN A 399 -12.70 -16.79 28.42
C GLN A 399 -12.61 -16.80 26.88
N LEU A 400 -11.55 -16.25 26.29
CA LEU A 400 -11.33 -16.25 24.84
C LEU A 400 -10.94 -17.64 24.32
N ILE A 401 -10.14 -18.40 25.04
CA ILE A 401 -9.78 -19.80 24.72
C ILE A 401 -11.04 -20.67 24.55
N LYS A 402 -12.03 -20.51 25.42
CA LYS A 402 -13.31 -21.23 25.31
C LYS A 402 -14.07 -20.90 24.01
N ARG A 403 -13.93 -19.69 23.51
CA ARG A 403 -14.61 -19.21 22.28
C ARG A 403 -13.90 -19.60 21.00
N ALA A 404 -12.59 -19.84 21.06
CA ALA A 404 -11.81 -20.29 19.91
C ALA A 404 -12.28 -21.68 19.45
N ARG A 405 -12.53 -21.81 18.15
CA ARG A 405 -12.96 -23.09 17.53
C ARG A 405 -11.84 -23.79 16.75
N THR A 406 -10.64 -23.20 16.76
CA THR A 406 -9.50 -23.66 15.99
C THR A 406 -8.54 -24.51 16.85
N ASN A 407 -7.72 -25.33 16.19
CA ASN A 407 -6.75 -26.19 16.84
C ASN A 407 -5.53 -25.42 17.36
N ILE A 408 -5.21 -24.29 16.72
CA ILE A 408 -4.11 -23.39 17.11
C ILE A 408 -4.72 -22.10 17.63
N ILE A 409 -4.16 -21.60 18.74
CA ILE A 409 -4.50 -20.29 19.29
C ILE A 409 -3.23 -19.45 19.43
N ALA A 410 -3.38 -18.16 19.18
CA ALA A 410 -2.39 -17.13 19.45
C ALA A 410 -2.94 -16.21 20.55
N ILE A 411 -2.35 -16.24 21.75
CA ILE A 411 -2.59 -15.21 22.76
C ILE A 411 -1.76 -14.02 22.32
N TYR A 412 -2.40 -12.88 22.09
CA TYR A 412 -1.79 -11.79 21.33
C TYR A 412 -2.21 -10.42 21.89
N ASP A 413 -1.24 -9.59 22.29
CA ASP A 413 -1.54 -8.28 22.86
C ASP A 413 -1.96 -7.26 21.80
N THR A 414 -2.73 -6.27 22.22
CA THR A 414 -3.34 -5.24 21.36
C THR A 414 -2.37 -4.30 20.67
N ASP A 415 -1.12 -4.29 21.09
CA ASP A 415 -0.08 -3.33 20.70
C ASP A 415 1.18 -3.99 20.12
N ILE A 416 1.04 -5.26 19.69
CA ILE A 416 2.15 -6.04 19.14
C ILE A 416 2.04 -6.15 17.63
N VAL A 417 3.17 -5.94 16.95
CA VAL A 417 3.35 -6.22 15.53
C VAL A 417 4.58 -7.11 15.35
N LEU A 418 4.44 -8.16 14.56
CA LEU A 418 5.50 -9.11 14.23
C LEU A 418 5.75 -9.11 12.72
N PRO A 419 6.96 -9.35 12.23
CA PRO A 419 7.17 -9.73 10.83
C PRO A 419 6.26 -10.89 10.44
N THR A 420 5.58 -10.80 9.30
CA THR A 420 4.61 -11.82 8.86
C THR A 420 5.19 -13.22 8.81
N GLN A 421 6.47 -13.35 8.41
CA GLN A 421 7.16 -14.63 8.36
C GLN A 421 7.30 -15.30 9.74
N GLN A 422 7.49 -14.52 10.81
CA GLN A 422 7.58 -15.07 12.17
C GLN A 422 6.26 -15.72 12.63
N ILE A 423 5.12 -15.16 12.20
CA ILE A 423 3.80 -15.75 12.44
C ILE A 423 3.63 -17.04 11.63
N ILE A 424 4.00 -17.03 10.35
CA ILE A 424 3.94 -18.21 9.47
C ILE A 424 4.77 -19.35 10.04
N ASP A 425 6.02 -19.06 10.39
CA ASP A 425 6.94 -20.07 10.95
C ASP A 425 6.43 -20.64 12.28
N SER A 426 5.81 -19.79 13.13
CA SER A 426 5.22 -20.23 14.40
C SER A 426 4.09 -21.23 14.18
N VAL A 427 3.20 -20.94 13.27
CA VAL A 427 2.07 -21.83 12.94
C VAL A 427 2.56 -23.11 12.25
N ALA A 428 3.56 -23.01 11.36
CA ALA A 428 4.15 -24.18 10.71
C ALA A 428 4.73 -25.17 11.72
N LEU A 429 5.52 -24.72 12.70
CA LEU A 429 6.08 -25.59 13.75
C LEU A 429 4.99 -26.32 14.56
N LEU A 430 3.83 -25.69 14.78
CA LEU A 430 2.70 -26.33 15.48
C LEU A 430 1.97 -27.33 14.58
N ARG A 431 1.76 -27.01 13.31
CA ARG A 431 1.15 -27.91 12.30
C ARG A 431 1.98 -29.18 12.11
N ASP A 432 3.29 -29.02 12.04
CA ASP A 432 4.24 -30.12 11.79
C ASP A 432 4.55 -30.93 13.06
N ASN A 433 3.93 -30.63 14.20
CA ASN A 433 4.17 -31.25 15.50
C ASN A 433 5.63 -31.12 16.00
N GLU A 434 6.35 -30.14 15.49
CA GLU A 434 7.69 -29.84 15.93
C GLU A 434 7.74 -29.05 17.25
N ALA A 435 6.65 -28.36 17.59
CA ALA A 435 6.44 -27.66 18.83
C ALA A 435 5.00 -27.83 19.33
N ASP A 436 4.79 -27.63 20.64
CA ASP A 436 3.49 -27.58 21.29
C ASP A 436 3.12 -26.15 21.68
N MET A 437 4.15 -25.31 21.91
CA MET A 437 4.04 -23.88 22.14
C MET A 437 5.21 -23.15 21.44
N VAL A 438 4.94 -22.00 20.84
CA VAL A 438 5.94 -21.21 20.10
C VAL A 438 5.86 -19.75 20.53
N SER A 439 6.99 -19.19 20.98
CA SER A 439 7.18 -17.74 21.04
C SER A 439 7.56 -17.25 19.63
N PRO A 440 6.77 -16.35 19.02
CA PRO A 440 6.99 -15.92 17.62
C PRO A 440 8.20 -14.98 17.47
N TYR A 441 9.04 -14.84 18.48
CA TYR A 441 10.22 -13.97 18.48
C TYR A 441 11.30 -14.49 19.44
N ASP A 442 12.52 -13.98 19.34
CA ASP A 442 13.69 -14.48 20.06
C ASP A 442 13.83 -13.94 21.51
N GLY A 443 12.90 -13.14 21.97
CA GLY A 443 12.91 -12.45 23.25
C GLY A 443 13.31 -10.97 23.14
N THR A 444 13.71 -10.51 21.97
CA THR A 444 14.02 -9.10 21.72
C THR A 444 12.71 -8.30 21.59
N PHE A 445 12.43 -7.46 22.58
CA PHE A 445 11.23 -6.63 22.66
C PHE A 445 11.60 -5.18 22.36
N MET A 446 11.10 -4.63 21.25
CA MET A 446 11.45 -3.32 20.76
C MET A 446 10.28 -2.35 20.84
N GLY A 447 10.47 -1.20 21.50
CA GLY A 447 9.48 -0.12 21.53
C GLY A 447 9.52 0.70 20.27
N VAL A 448 8.39 0.76 19.55
CA VAL A 448 8.21 1.59 18.35
C VAL A 448 7.80 3.00 18.77
N ASP A 449 8.47 4.02 18.24
CA ASP A 449 8.10 5.39 18.51
C ASP A 449 6.84 5.83 17.75
N ASN A 450 6.25 6.96 18.17
CA ASN A 450 4.98 7.43 17.66
C ASN A 450 5.03 7.79 16.17
N LEU A 451 6.18 8.26 15.66
CA LEU A 451 6.34 8.61 14.25
C LEU A 451 6.20 7.36 13.36
N PHE A 452 6.85 6.26 13.76
CA PHE A 452 6.76 4.99 13.02
C PHE A 452 5.38 4.32 13.19
N LYS A 453 4.71 4.51 14.33
CA LYS A 453 3.30 4.09 14.50
C LYS A 453 2.38 4.81 13.50
N ILE A 454 2.54 6.14 13.33
CA ILE A 454 1.78 6.94 12.35
C ILE A 454 2.05 6.43 10.93
N ALA A 455 3.32 6.18 10.58
CA ALA A 455 3.67 5.63 9.27
C ALA A 455 3.07 4.22 9.06
N PHE A 456 3.11 3.36 10.06
CA PHE A 456 2.48 2.03 10.02
C PHE A 456 0.96 2.11 9.85
N ASN A 457 0.30 3.09 10.46
CA ASN A 457 -1.13 3.33 10.27
C ASN A 457 -1.50 3.55 8.79
N LYS A 458 -0.59 4.17 8.01
CA LYS A 458 -0.79 4.45 6.58
C LYS A 458 -0.35 3.29 5.66
N LEU A 459 0.74 2.64 5.99
CA LEU A 459 1.36 1.60 5.14
C LEU A 459 0.84 0.20 5.46
N THR A 460 0.51 -0.05 6.72
CA THR A 460 0.12 -1.37 7.26
C THR A 460 1.13 -2.46 6.88
N ASP A 461 2.44 -2.14 6.93
CA ASP A 461 3.55 -3.01 6.55
C ASP A 461 4.55 -3.16 7.72
N ALA A 462 4.64 -4.36 8.30
CA ALA A 462 5.55 -4.67 9.41
C ALA A 462 7.03 -4.59 9.01
N ASP A 463 7.35 -4.73 7.73
CA ASP A 463 8.73 -4.58 7.24
C ASP A 463 9.29 -3.17 7.48
N LEU A 464 8.41 -2.15 7.56
CA LEU A 464 8.78 -0.81 7.97
C LEU A 464 9.54 -0.82 9.32
N PHE A 465 9.06 -1.59 10.28
CA PHE A 465 9.69 -1.70 11.59
C PHE A 465 10.97 -2.51 11.53
N TYR A 466 10.96 -3.64 10.82
CA TYR A 466 12.13 -4.50 10.69
C TYR A 466 13.32 -3.77 10.02
N GLN A 467 13.07 -3.04 8.95
CA GLN A 467 14.10 -2.26 8.24
C GLN A 467 14.66 -1.10 9.05
N ASN A 468 13.90 -0.58 10.02
CA ASN A 468 14.28 0.54 10.87
C ASN A 468 14.54 0.15 12.33
N CYS A 469 14.64 -1.12 12.65
CA CYS A 469 14.78 -1.63 14.03
C CYS A 469 15.99 -1.06 14.77
N TYR A 470 17.04 -0.65 14.06
CA TYR A 470 18.21 0.03 14.62
C TYR A 470 17.91 1.38 15.28
N LYS A 471 16.74 1.99 14.99
CA LYS A 471 16.27 3.24 15.60
C LYS A 471 15.45 3.01 16.87
N PHE A 472 15.00 1.79 17.12
CA PHE A 472 14.08 1.48 18.20
C PHE A 472 14.79 1.14 19.49
N HIS A 473 14.19 1.56 20.60
CA HIS A 473 14.69 1.18 21.93
C HIS A 473 14.39 -0.30 22.20
N THR A 474 15.43 -1.07 22.53
CA THR A 474 15.27 -2.46 23.01
C THR A 474 14.96 -2.45 24.50
N ALA A 475 13.71 -2.75 24.86
CA ALA A 475 13.29 -2.79 26.27
C ALA A 475 13.88 -4.00 27.00
N THR A 476 13.96 -5.16 26.35
CA THR A 476 14.56 -6.39 26.86
C THR A 476 14.91 -7.35 25.72
N LYS A 477 15.82 -8.29 26.00
CA LYS A 477 16.17 -9.42 25.11
C LYS A 477 15.77 -10.78 25.69
N ARG A 478 14.93 -10.79 26.71
CA ARG A 478 14.54 -12.01 27.43
C ARG A 478 13.03 -12.10 27.68
N SER A 479 12.22 -11.36 26.89
CA SER A 479 10.77 -11.37 27.03
C SER A 479 10.15 -12.69 26.57
N TRP A 480 9.02 -13.03 27.16
CA TRP A 480 8.09 -14.08 26.72
C TRP A 480 6.67 -13.53 26.48
N GLY A 481 6.43 -12.27 26.86
CA GLY A 481 5.13 -11.61 26.75
C GLY A 481 4.85 -11.06 25.36
N GLY A 482 3.64 -10.55 25.18
CA GLY A 482 3.17 -9.88 23.95
C GLY A 482 2.52 -10.81 22.94
N ALA A 483 3.10 -11.99 22.67
CA ALA A 483 2.50 -12.97 21.77
C ALA A 483 3.03 -14.38 22.04
N ILE A 484 2.13 -15.38 22.01
CA ILE A 484 2.45 -16.79 22.11
C ILE A 484 1.49 -17.62 21.27
N PHE A 485 2.00 -18.61 20.53
CA PHE A 485 1.21 -19.54 19.73
C PHE A 485 1.26 -20.93 20.37
N THR A 486 0.12 -21.64 20.43
CA THR A 486 0.06 -22.97 21.06
C THR A 486 -1.08 -23.80 20.49
N LYS A 487 -0.98 -25.13 20.62
CA LYS A 487 -2.10 -26.04 20.38
C LYS A 487 -3.13 -25.88 21.48
N LYS A 488 -4.38 -25.57 21.12
CA LYS A 488 -5.46 -25.28 22.07
C LYS A 488 -5.70 -26.40 23.07
N ASP A 489 -5.76 -27.64 22.61
CA ASP A 489 -6.01 -28.83 23.43
C ASP A 489 -4.94 -29.05 24.49
N LEU A 490 -3.66 -28.94 24.09
CA LEU A 490 -2.52 -29.09 25.00
C LEU A 490 -2.45 -27.94 26.01
N TYR A 491 -2.73 -26.73 25.54
CA TYR A 491 -2.76 -25.57 26.42
C TYR A 491 -3.91 -25.63 27.42
N THR A 492 -5.08 -26.06 26.99
CA THR A 492 -6.22 -26.32 27.86
C THR A 492 -5.89 -27.46 28.86
N ALA A 493 -5.25 -28.55 28.39
CA ALA A 493 -4.81 -29.64 29.26
C ALA A 493 -3.80 -29.17 30.31
N SER A 494 -2.92 -28.23 29.99
CA SER A 494 -1.97 -27.62 30.92
C SER A 494 -2.58 -26.59 31.88
N GLY A 495 -3.90 -26.34 31.84
CA GLY A 495 -4.64 -25.44 32.72
C GLY A 495 -5.01 -24.07 32.17
N GLY A 496 -4.66 -23.76 30.91
CA GLY A 496 -4.85 -22.44 30.34
C GLY A 496 -3.96 -21.40 31.00
N ASP A 497 -4.42 -20.16 31.12
CA ASP A 497 -3.73 -19.14 31.90
C ASP A 497 -4.00 -19.31 33.40
N ASN A 498 -2.98 -19.02 34.19
CA ASN A 498 -3.03 -19.15 35.65
C ASN A 498 -3.78 -17.94 36.25
N GLU A 499 -5.07 -18.13 36.63
CA GLU A 499 -5.94 -17.07 37.15
C GLU A 499 -5.59 -16.65 38.60
N PHE A 500 -4.57 -17.20 39.22
CA PHE A 500 -4.02 -16.62 40.45
C PHE A 500 -3.32 -15.28 40.19
N PHE A 501 -2.91 -15.01 38.95
CA PHE A 501 -2.43 -13.71 38.50
C PHE A 501 -3.62 -12.84 38.05
N LYS A 502 -4.17 -12.03 38.97
CA LYS A 502 -5.37 -11.20 38.73
C LYS A 502 -5.09 -9.82 38.13
N SER A 503 -3.82 -9.47 37.98
CA SER A 503 -3.35 -8.21 37.41
C SER A 503 -1.99 -8.45 36.77
N TRP A 504 -1.35 -7.41 36.22
CA TRP A 504 -0.02 -7.53 35.64
C TRP A 504 0.97 -8.24 36.57
N GLY A 505 1.68 -9.24 36.07
CA GLY A 505 2.57 -10.09 36.85
C GLY A 505 3.51 -10.97 36.00
N PRO A 506 4.04 -12.09 36.53
CA PRO A 506 4.94 -12.99 35.84
C PRO A 506 4.21 -14.09 35.03
N GLU A 507 2.94 -13.84 34.61
CA GLU A 507 2.08 -14.82 33.94
C GLU A 507 2.68 -15.39 32.66
N ASP A 508 3.39 -14.57 31.90
CA ASP A 508 4.00 -14.98 30.62
C ASP A 508 5.15 -15.99 30.85
N ILE A 509 6.00 -15.71 31.85
CA ILE A 509 7.11 -16.59 32.20
C ILE A 509 6.60 -17.86 32.88
N GLU A 510 5.58 -17.75 33.74
CA GLU A 510 4.94 -18.89 34.39
C GLU A 510 4.37 -19.85 33.34
N ARG A 511 3.60 -19.33 32.39
CA ARG A 511 3.01 -20.09 31.30
C ARG A 511 4.03 -20.97 30.58
N VAL A 512 5.16 -20.39 30.22
CA VAL A 512 6.24 -21.09 29.52
C VAL A 512 6.88 -22.15 30.45
N LYS A 513 7.22 -21.79 31.68
CA LYS A 513 7.83 -22.73 32.64
C LYS A 513 6.92 -23.88 32.97
N ARG A 514 5.64 -23.65 33.12
CA ARG A 514 4.65 -24.69 33.33
C ARG A 514 4.58 -25.66 32.16
N MET A 515 4.54 -25.14 30.91
CA MET A 515 4.54 -25.99 29.71
C MET A 515 5.81 -26.83 29.63
N GLU A 516 6.99 -26.25 29.87
CA GLU A 516 8.27 -26.97 29.88
C GLU A 516 8.28 -28.07 30.98
N ASN A 517 7.86 -27.74 32.22
CA ASN A 517 7.87 -28.69 33.36
C ASN A 517 6.84 -29.82 33.15
N LEU A 518 5.75 -29.59 32.43
CA LEU A 518 4.80 -30.62 32.03
C LEU A 518 5.33 -31.51 30.88
N GLY A 519 6.46 -31.15 30.28
CA GLY A 519 7.14 -31.90 29.21
C GLY A 519 6.71 -31.58 27.81
N TYR A 520 6.05 -30.43 27.59
CA TYR A 520 5.70 -29.95 26.27
C TYR A 520 6.90 -29.31 25.57
N LYS A 521 6.90 -29.35 24.23
CA LYS A 521 7.97 -28.78 23.40
C LYS A 521 7.72 -27.29 23.19
N VAL A 522 8.52 -26.44 23.82
CA VAL A 522 8.48 -24.98 23.64
C VAL A 522 9.62 -24.54 22.73
N LYS A 523 9.31 -23.76 21.69
CA LYS A 523 10.30 -23.22 20.75
C LYS A 523 10.19 -21.69 20.64
N ARG A 524 11.24 -21.06 20.10
CA ARG A 524 11.26 -19.64 19.72
C ARG A 524 11.61 -19.47 18.25
N ILE A 525 10.99 -18.47 17.61
CA ILE A 525 11.36 -17.99 16.28
C ILE A 525 12.43 -16.90 16.41
N LYS A 526 13.33 -16.81 15.44
CA LYS A 526 14.32 -15.73 15.37
C LYS A 526 13.69 -14.43 14.93
N GLY A 527 14.16 -13.32 15.49
CA GLY A 527 13.72 -11.97 15.13
C GLY A 527 13.02 -11.25 16.29
N PRO A 528 12.87 -9.92 16.18
CA PRO A 528 12.30 -9.09 17.24
C PRO A 528 10.76 -9.10 17.22
N LEU A 529 10.20 -8.65 18.32
CA LEU A 529 8.82 -8.22 18.48
C LEU A 529 8.79 -6.70 18.57
N PHE A 530 7.83 -6.08 17.89
CA PHE A 530 7.63 -4.63 17.88
C PHE A 530 6.40 -4.27 18.72
N HIS A 531 6.61 -3.39 19.69
CA HIS A 531 5.57 -2.91 20.60
C HIS A 531 5.22 -1.47 20.26
N LEU A 532 3.99 -1.24 19.83
CA LEU A 532 3.47 0.09 19.51
C LEU A 532 3.38 0.95 20.76
N HIS A 533 3.75 2.20 20.64
CA HIS A 533 3.67 3.14 21.76
C HIS A 533 2.23 3.30 22.27
N HIS A 534 2.08 3.28 23.58
CA HIS A 534 0.87 3.70 24.29
C HIS A 534 1.20 4.29 25.66
N THR A 535 0.31 5.11 26.18
CA THR A 535 0.41 5.65 27.53
C THR A 535 0.25 4.52 28.56
N ARG A 536 1.24 4.36 29.44
CA ARG A 536 1.17 3.37 30.54
C ARG A 536 0.36 3.91 31.70
N LYS A 537 -0.62 3.12 32.17
CA LYS A 537 -1.44 3.37 33.35
C LYS A 537 -1.37 2.20 34.35
N GLU A 538 -2.27 2.15 35.27
CA GLU A 538 -2.32 1.17 36.38
C GLU A 538 -2.23 -0.30 35.91
N ASN A 539 -2.79 -0.62 34.75
CA ASN A 539 -2.78 -1.95 34.15
C ASN A 539 -1.40 -2.42 33.64
N SER A 540 -0.37 -1.59 33.73
CA SER A 540 0.99 -1.88 33.23
C SER A 540 2.04 -2.04 34.34
N SER A 541 1.62 -2.23 35.60
CA SER A 541 2.51 -2.37 36.74
C SER A 541 1.90 -3.23 37.85
N TYR A 542 2.71 -3.73 38.78
CA TYR A 542 2.21 -4.38 39.98
C TYR A 542 1.41 -3.41 40.83
N LEU A 543 0.29 -3.88 41.38
CA LEU A 543 -0.60 -3.07 42.24
C LEU A 543 0.11 -2.59 43.50
N ASN A 544 0.89 -3.47 44.16
CA ASN A 544 1.68 -3.17 45.33
C ASN A 544 2.68 -4.28 45.59
N SER A 545 3.58 -4.09 46.57
CA SER A 545 4.63 -5.06 46.92
C SER A 545 4.07 -6.38 47.44
N ALA A 546 2.95 -6.41 48.12
CA ALA A 546 2.35 -7.66 48.62
C ALA A 546 1.81 -8.51 47.46
N VAL A 547 1.15 -7.90 46.48
CA VAL A 547 0.69 -8.58 45.25
C VAL A 547 1.88 -9.12 44.48
N TYR A 548 2.96 -8.32 44.33
CA TYR A 548 4.20 -8.80 43.73
C TYR A 548 4.76 -10.07 44.40
N MET A 549 4.86 -10.06 45.74
CA MET A 549 5.37 -11.20 46.48
C MET A 549 4.50 -12.44 46.29
N ASN A 550 3.17 -12.31 46.38
CA ASN A 550 2.24 -13.42 46.18
C ASN A 550 2.37 -14.03 44.78
N TYR A 551 2.51 -13.18 43.75
CA TYR A 551 2.68 -13.64 42.37
C TYR A 551 4.03 -14.33 42.15
N MET A 552 5.09 -13.82 42.79
CA MET A 552 6.41 -14.48 42.76
C MET A 552 6.40 -15.80 43.49
N GLU A 553 5.69 -15.94 44.62
CA GLU A 553 5.52 -17.21 45.31
C GLU A 553 4.81 -18.26 44.45
N GLU A 554 3.70 -17.87 43.77
CA GLU A 554 2.99 -18.77 42.87
C GLU A 554 3.88 -19.17 41.68
N TYR A 555 4.56 -18.21 41.05
CA TYR A 555 5.51 -18.50 39.97
C TYR A 555 6.62 -19.49 40.42
N LEU A 556 7.27 -19.22 41.55
CA LEU A 556 8.33 -20.09 42.07
C LEU A 556 7.82 -21.47 42.47
N LYS A 557 6.57 -21.56 42.97
CA LYS A 557 5.90 -22.81 43.26
C LYS A 557 5.78 -23.68 42.02
N VAL A 558 5.27 -23.12 40.90
CA VAL A 558 5.17 -23.80 39.59
C VAL A 558 6.55 -24.22 39.09
N CYS A 559 7.56 -23.34 39.18
CA CYS A 559 8.92 -23.61 38.72
C CYS A 559 9.59 -24.79 39.44
N ARG A 560 9.24 -25.03 40.71
CA ARG A 560 9.87 -26.08 41.57
C ARG A 560 9.17 -27.42 41.47
N MET A 561 7.96 -27.51 40.92
CA MET A 561 7.23 -28.78 40.84
C MET A 561 7.75 -29.67 39.72
N HIS A 562 7.90 -30.94 40.00
CA HIS A 562 8.09 -31.97 38.98
C HIS A 562 6.80 -32.27 38.25
N LYS A 563 6.89 -32.88 37.06
CA LYS A 563 5.79 -33.10 36.13
C LYS A 563 4.52 -33.64 36.80
N ASN A 564 4.61 -34.71 37.60
CA ASN A 564 3.44 -35.36 38.20
C ASN A 564 2.77 -34.47 39.25
N ASP A 565 3.56 -33.81 40.10
CA ASP A 565 3.07 -32.92 41.14
C ASP A 565 2.41 -31.68 40.50
N LEU A 566 3.03 -31.15 39.46
CA LEU A 566 2.52 -30.01 38.71
C LEU A 566 1.21 -30.38 38.00
N GLN A 567 1.12 -31.55 37.39
CA GLN A 567 -0.13 -32.02 36.77
C GLN A 567 -1.25 -32.15 37.82
N GLY A 568 -0.95 -32.69 38.98
CA GLY A 568 -1.90 -32.76 40.11
C GLY A 568 -2.34 -31.39 40.58
N TYR A 569 -1.40 -30.44 40.68
CA TYR A 569 -1.70 -29.05 41.07
C TYR A 569 -2.60 -28.37 40.08
N VAL A 570 -2.27 -28.43 38.79
CA VAL A 570 -3.07 -27.82 37.68
C VAL A 570 -4.46 -28.43 37.59
N ASN A 571 -4.58 -29.74 37.78
CA ASN A 571 -5.89 -30.41 37.73
C ASN A 571 -6.85 -29.94 38.83
N ASN A 572 -6.32 -29.39 39.92
CA ASN A 572 -7.10 -28.83 41.03
C ASN A 572 -7.36 -27.33 40.92
N TRP A 573 -6.96 -26.69 39.83
CA TRP A 573 -7.27 -25.27 39.63
C TRP A 573 -8.79 -25.04 39.48
N PRO A 574 -9.36 -24.02 40.13
CA PRO A 574 -10.81 -23.79 40.16
C PRO A 574 -11.44 -23.64 38.78
N TRP A 575 -10.72 -23.02 37.84
CA TRP A 575 -11.20 -22.75 36.48
C TRP A 575 -10.98 -23.91 35.49
N LYS A 576 -10.21 -24.93 35.89
CA LYS A 576 -9.78 -26.04 35.02
C LYS A 576 -10.96 -26.77 34.39
N LYS A 577 -11.98 -27.10 35.17
CA LYS A 577 -13.20 -27.75 34.68
C LYS A 577 -13.87 -26.93 33.57
N SER A 578 -14.05 -25.64 33.81
CA SER A 578 -14.75 -24.76 32.88
C SER A 578 -13.98 -24.50 31.57
N LEU A 579 -12.69 -24.84 31.51
CA LEU A 579 -11.89 -24.77 30.26
C LEU A 579 -12.08 -25.99 29.37
N THR A 580 -12.53 -27.11 29.92
CA THR A 580 -12.68 -28.39 29.21
C THR A 580 -14.14 -28.68 28.84
N GLU A 581 -15.08 -27.97 29.44
CA GLU A 581 -16.51 -27.96 29.08
C GLU A 581 -16.78 -26.96 27.92
#